data_c741538097ccc60784f1a5eaa5fbfd92
#
_entry.id   c741538097ccc60784f1a5eaa5fbfd92
#
_cell.length_a   1.000
_cell.length_b   1.000
_cell.length_c   1.000
_cell.angle_alpha   90.00
_cell.angle_beta   90.00
_cell.angle_gamma   90.00
#
_symmetry.space_group_name_H-M   'P 1'
#
loop_
_entity.id
_entity.type
_entity.pdbx_description
1 polymer ?
#
loop_
_entity_poly.entity_id
_entity_poly.type
_entity_poly.pdbx_seq_one_letter_code
_entity_poly.pdbx_strand_id
1 'polypeptide(L)'
;MFVLLDMEWIESCGGHRSLTQLYAARVDAKWNTIRAFDALVCPREPGTAPWEHLAFNGYAPAEFCASDSEKSCVQRFFRWLQPDDVICCWHVETKNTLKALYSRYLFGTFSTTVRCMNQKVYAAIKAREIPARSLYKIAEACGLSTPAPEHQSSNDVAVMQMLFQALELAQSKAPKRAPAKEPIPRQEQNAKIIAASSYNYLYAPNSEIFHCRNCKQLLRVKELLGSVYYQTASQNRRPCKLCHPDLQPIIDRPSKEHAEAETGKSELVKARLLGNQ
;
A
#
# COMPACT_ATOMS: atom_id res chain seq x y z
N MET A 1 -4.27 1.13 20.59
CA MET A 1 -5.75 1.07 20.57
C MET A 1 -6.24 0.37 19.31
N PHE A 2 -7.56 0.10 19.17
CA PHE A 2 -8.10 -0.44 17.92
C PHE A 2 -8.63 0.69 17.04
N VAL A 3 -8.44 0.53 15.73
CA VAL A 3 -8.91 1.45 14.69
C VAL A 3 -9.70 0.63 13.68
N LEU A 4 -11.01 0.81 13.63
CA LEU A 4 -11.84 0.26 12.57
C LEU A 4 -11.58 1.05 11.31
N LEU A 5 -11.37 0.39 10.18
CA LEU A 5 -11.05 1.02 8.91
C LEU A 5 -11.88 0.41 7.79
N ASP A 6 -12.45 1.28 7.01
CA ASP A 6 -12.95 0.94 5.68
C ASP A 6 -12.49 1.95 4.62
N MET A 7 -12.43 1.50 3.37
CA MET A 7 -11.98 2.28 2.22
C MET A 7 -12.77 1.89 0.99
N GLU A 8 -13.21 2.91 0.24
CA GLU A 8 -13.81 2.73 -1.06
C GLU A 8 -12.84 3.14 -2.16
N TRP A 9 -12.94 2.47 -3.30
CA TRP A 9 -12.11 2.74 -4.47
C TRP A 9 -12.87 2.50 -5.76
N ILE A 10 -12.40 3.15 -6.80
CA ILE A 10 -12.84 2.89 -8.17
C ILE A 10 -11.68 2.33 -8.99
N GLU A 11 -12.02 1.62 -10.03
CA GLU A 11 -11.08 1.14 -11.02
C GLU A 11 -11.27 1.94 -12.31
N SER A 12 -10.23 2.67 -12.75
CA SER A 12 -10.25 3.41 -14.01
C SER A 12 -10.22 2.45 -15.21
N CYS A 13 -10.52 2.96 -16.40
CA CYS A 13 -10.48 2.18 -17.66
C CYS A 13 -9.13 1.51 -17.93
N GLY A 14 -8.05 1.98 -17.30
CA GLY A 14 -6.72 1.38 -17.35
C GLY A 14 -6.44 0.30 -16.28
N GLY A 15 -7.44 -0.14 -15.52
CA GLY A 15 -7.29 -1.12 -14.43
C GLY A 15 -6.58 -0.56 -13.19
N HIS A 16 -6.45 0.77 -13.08
CA HIS A 16 -5.81 1.41 -11.94
C HIS A 16 -6.82 1.72 -10.84
N ARG A 17 -6.64 1.12 -9.67
CA ARG A 17 -7.44 1.45 -8.50
C ARG A 17 -7.06 2.80 -7.93
N SER A 18 -8.05 3.67 -7.73
CA SER A 18 -7.94 4.96 -7.03
C SER A 18 -8.82 4.96 -5.81
N LEU A 19 -8.27 5.40 -4.68
CA LEU A 19 -9.03 5.60 -3.45
C LEU A 19 -10.03 6.74 -3.65
N THR A 20 -11.25 6.56 -3.16
CA THR A 20 -12.33 7.56 -3.21
C THR A 20 -12.84 7.95 -1.84
N GLN A 21 -12.78 7.04 -0.88
CA GLN A 21 -13.14 7.31 0.51
C GLN A 21 -12.18 6.57 1.44
N LEU A 22 -11.87 7.18 2.57
CA LEU A 22 -11.20 6.54 3.69
C LEU A 22 -11.86 7.00 4.98
N TYR A 23 -12.48 6.08 5.69
CA TYR A 23 -13.00 6.33 7.01
C TYR A 23 -12.36 5.40 8.03
N ALA A 24 -11.94 5.96 9.17
CA ALA A 24 -11.39 5.19 10.26
C ALA A 24 -11.88 5.71 11.61
N ALA A 25 -12.29 4.80 12.48
CA ALA A 25 -12.73 5.11 13.83
C ALA A 25 -11.80 4.47 14.86
N ARG A 26 -11.14 5.28 15.69
CA ARG A 26 -10.44 4.79 16.87
C ARG A 26 -11.48 4.50 17.93
N VAL A 27 -11.44 3.29 18.52
CA VAL A 27 -12.48 2.80 19.41
C VAL A 27 -11.93 2.43 20.78
N ASP A 28 -12.82 2.53 21.79
CA ASP A 28 -12.56 2.06 23.15
C ASP A 28 -12.71 0.53 23.27
N ALA A 29 -12.56 -0.01 24.49
CA ALA A 29 -12.68 -1.44 24.77
C ALA A 29 -14.09 -2.02 24.50
N LYS A 30 -15.11 -1.16 24.42
CA LYS A 30 -16.51 -1.53 24.12
C LYS A 30 -16.87 -1.27 22.66
N TRP A 31 -15.90 -0.96 21.84
CA TRP A 31 -16.05 -0.59 20.44
C TRP A 31 -16.73 0.77 20.19
N ASN A 32 -16.84 1.66 21.19
CA ASN A 32 -17.37 3.01 20.97
C ASN A 32 -16.32 3.91 20.33
N THR A 33 -16.72 4.73 19.38
CA THR A 33 -15.84 5.67 18.69
C THR A 33 -15.37 6.77 19.66
N ILE A 34 -14.05 6.89 19.80
CA ILE A 34 -13.38 7.96 20.53
C ILE A 34 -13.01 9.11 19.60
N ARG A 35 -12.52 8.77 18.42
CA ARG A 35 -12.06 9.72 17.42
C ARG A 35 -12.17 9.11 16.03
N ALA A 36 -12.59 9.90 15.06
CA ALA A 36 -12.68 9.48 13.66
C ALA A 36 -11.70 10.24 12.76
N PHE A 37 -11.32 9.60 11.68
CA PHE A 37 -10.71 10.19 10.50
C PHE A 37 -11.66 9.93 9.34
N ASP A 38 -12.04 10.98 8.65
CA ASP A 38 -12.95 10.94 7.53
C ASP A 38 -12.38 11.74 6.37
N ALA A 39 -12.38 11.15 5.18
CA ALA A 39 -11.88 11.80 3.99
C ALA A 39 -12.55 11.27 2.72
N LEU A 40 -13.12 12.20 1.95
CA LEU A 40 -13.31 12.01 0.53
C LEU A 40 -11.99 12.24 -0.19
N VAL A 41 -11.78 11.53 -1.30
CA VAL A 41 -10.51 11.53 -2.03
C VAL A 41 -10.77 11.72 -3.51
N CYS A 42 -10.14 12.72 -4.11
CA CYS A 42 -10.16 12.90 -5.55
C CYS A 42 -9.44 11.73 -6.23
N PRO A 43 -10.11 10.99 -7.13
CA PRO A 43 -9.45 9.94 -7.90
C PRO A 43 -8.23 10.48 -8.66
N ARG A 44 -7.22 9.66 -8.88
CA ARG A 44 -6.00 10.07 -9.58
C ARG A 44 -6.25 10.53 -11.02
N GLU A 45 -7.27 9.99 -11.64
CA GLU A 45 -7.66 10.27 -13.03
C GLU A 45 -9.16 10.62 -13.08
N PRO A 46 -9.54 11.80 -12.57
CA PRO A 46 -10.97 12.15 -12.46
C PRO A 46 -11.67 12.25 -13.80
N GLY A 47 -10.93 12.56 -14.89
CA GLY A 47 -11.50 12.64 -16.24
C GLY A 47 -11.90 11.29 -16.84
N THR A 48 -11.38 10.17 -16.31
CA THR A 48 -11.68 8.81 -16.77
C THR A 48 -12.34 7.96 -15.69
N ALA A 49 -12.74 8.60 -14.58
CA ALA A 49 -13.38 7.91 -13.46
C ALA A 49 -14.79 7.45 -13.87
N PRO A 50 -15.18 6.20 -13.56
CA PRO A 50 -16.52 5.69 -13.79
C PRO A 50 -17.48 6.24 -12.72
N TRP A 51 -17.88 7.51 -12.86
CA TRP A 51 -18.66 8.25 -11.87
C TRP A 51 -19.99 7.59 -11.53
N GLU A 52 -20.60 6.85 -12.46
CA GLU A 52 -21.79 6.06 -12.23
C GLU A 52 -21.62 5.01 -11.14
N HIS A 53 -20.41 4.50 -10.95
CA HIS A 53 -20.09 3.54 -9.88
C HIS A 53 -19.94 4.21 -8.51
N LEU A 54 -19.85 5.53 -8.45
CA LEU A 54 -19.80 6.29 -7.20
C LEU A 54 -21.16 6.86 -6.79
N ALA A 55 -22.14 6.83 -7.69
CA ALA A 55 -23.45 7.43 -7.44
C ALA A 55 -24.18 6.82 -6.22
N PHE A 56 -23.94 5.53 -5.92
CA PHE A 56 -24.56 4.92 -4.74
C PHE A 56 -23.88 5.26 -3.41
N ASN A 57 -22.72 5.89 -3.42
CA ASN A 57 -22.05 6.33 -2.19
C ASN A 57 -22.67 7.62 -1.62
N GLY A 58 -23.66 8.21 -2.32
CA GLY A 58 -24.37 9.41 -1.89
C GLY A 58 -23.64 10.73 -2.13
N TYR A 59 -22.50 10.72 -2.83
CA TYR A 59 -21.73 11.92 -3.16
C TYR A 59 -21.77 12.25 -4.65
N ALA A 60 -21.78 13.54 -4.98
CA ALA A 60 -21.67 14.00 -6.35
C ALA A 60 -20.21 13.97 -6.84
N PRO A 61 -19.93 13.78 -8.15
CA PRO A 61 -18.60 13.84 -8.72
C PRO A 61 -17.81 15.10 -8.35
N ALA A 62 -18.48 16.25 -8.25
CA ALA A 62 -17.88 17.51 -7.89
C ALA A 62 -17.27 17.51 -6.47
N GLU A 63 -17.88 16.77 -5.53
CA GLU A 63 -17.40 16.67 -4.16
C GLU A 63 -16.08 15.89 -4.11
N PHE A 64 -15.96 14.82 -4.89
CA PHE A 64 -14.69 14.10 -5.03
C PHE A 64 -13.62 14.96 -5.69
N CYS A 65 -13.94 15.69 -6.76
CA CYS A 65 -12.97 16.55 -7.43
C CYS A 65 -12.49 17.72 -6.55
N ALA A 66 -13.33 18.19 -5.64
CA ALA A 66 -12.99 19.26 -4.68
C ALA A 66 -12.21 18.75 -3.45
N SER A 67 -12.08 17.42 -3.29
CA SER A 67 -11.47 16.81 -2.10
C SER A 67 -9.95 16.64 -2.22
N ASP A 68 -9.33 16.14 -1.15
CA ASP A 68 -7.89 15.88 -1.09
C ASP A 68 -7.42 14.87 -2.15
N SER A 69 -6.20 15.05 -2.62
CA SER A 69 -5.55 14.00 -3.42
C SER A 69 -5.31 12.71 -2.62
N GLU A 70 -5.28 11.56 -3.29
CA GLU A 70 -4.96 10.26 -2.68
C GLU A 70 -3.68 10.32 -1.84
N LYS A 71 -2.63 11.00 -2.33
CA LYS A 71 -1.37 11.19 -1.60
C LYS A 71 -1.56 11.96 -0.29
N SER A 72 -2.26 13.09 -0.35
CA SER A 72 -2.51 13.93 0.83
C SER A 72 -3.32 13.19 1.88
N CYS A 73 -4.40 12.53 1.47
CA CYS A 73 -5.24 11.71 2.34
C CYS A 73 -4.43 10.63 3.05
N VAL A 74 -3.67 9.81 2.30
CA VAL A 74 -2.86 8.72 2.85
C VAL A 74 -1.82 9.23 3.84
N GLN A 75 -1.13 10.33 3.50
CA GLN A 75 -0.13 10.92 4.40
C GLN A 75 -0.77 11.47 5.69
N ARG A 76 -1.95 12.09 5.61
CA ARG A 76 -2.70 12.56 6.78
C ARG A 76 -3.16 11.40 7.65
N PHE A 77 -3.71 10.34 7.04
CA PHE A 77 -4.17 9.15 7.73
C PHE A 77 -3.05 8.49 8.54
N PHE A 78 -1.87 8.27 7.94
CA PHE A 78 -0.75 7.65 8.65
C PHE A 78 -0.14 8.54 9.73
N ARG A 79 -0.25 9.87 9.62
CA ARG A 79 0.08 10.79 10.73
C ARG A 79 -0.95 10.80 11.85
N TRP A 80 -2.22 10.51 11.52
CA TRP A 80 -3.30 10.41 12.51
C TRP A 80 -3.20 9.13 13.34
N LEU A 81 -2.65 8.04 12.79
CA LEU A 81 -2.41 6.79 13.51
C LEU A 81 -1.36 6.99 14.61
N GLN A 82 -1.55 6.26 15.71
CA GLN A 82 -0.56 6.16 16.77
C GLN A 82 0.27 4.88 16.63
N PRO A 83 1.50 4.84 17.17
CA PRO A 83 2.41 3.70 17.02
C PRO A 83 1.82 2.35 17.45
N ASP A 84 0.96 2.36 18.48
CA ASP A 84 0.37 1.15 19.06
C ASP A 84 -1.04 0.85 18.53
N ASP A 85 -1.51 1.57 17.53
CA ASP A 85 -2.80 1.31 16.93
C ASP A 85 -2.80 -0.02 16.17
N VAL A 86 -3.87 -0.78 16.34
CA VAL A 86 -4.17 -2.00 15.59
C VAL A 86 -5.33 -1.71 14.68
N ILE A 87 -5.10 -1.70 13.39
CA ILE A 87 -6.15 -1.50 12.39
C ILE A 87 -6.96 -2.79 12.25
N CYS A 88 -8.27 -2.67 12.29
CA CYS A 88 -9.22 -3.73 12.03
C CYS A 88 -10.06 -3.37 10.81
N CYS A 89 -10.05 -4.21 9.80
CA CYS A 89 -10.84 -4.07 8.58
C CYS A 89 -11.68 -5.31 8.34
N TRP A 90 -12.71 -5.19 7.50
CA TRP A 90 -13.56 -6.33 7.19
C TRP A 90 -12.84 -7.36 6.32
N HIS A 91 -12.32 -6.94 5.18
CA HIS A 91 -11.70 -7.82 4.19
C HIS A 91 -10.17 -7.73 4.10
N VAL A 92 -9.56 -8.79 3.59
CA VAL A 92 -8.12 -8.83 3.27
C VAL A 92 -7.74 -7.84 2.18
N GLU A 93 -8.67 -7.50 1.29
CA GLU A 93 -8.47 -6.52 0.23
C GLU A 93 -8.20 -5.12 0.78
N THR A 94 -8.99 -4.66 1.76
CA THR A 94 -8.75 -3.40 2.48
C THR A 94 -7.33 -3.37 3.08
N LYS A 95 -6.91 -4.46 3.72
CA LYS A 95 -5.54 -4.61 4.23
C LYS A 95 -4.47 -4.50 3.15
N ASN A 96 -4.68 -5.18 2.01
CA ASN A 96 -3.72 -5.20 0.90
C ASN A 96 -3.65 -3.83 0.21
N THR A 97 -4.80 -3.19 0.00
CA THR A 97 -4.90 -1.83 -0.54
C THR A 97 -4.18 -0.82 0.36
N LEU A 98 -4.41 -0.87 1.68
CA LEU A 98 -3.72 -0.01 2.63
C LEU A 98 -2.20 -0.15 2.56
N LYS A 99 -1.69 -1.38 2.46
CA LYS A 99 -0.25 -1.64 2.27
C LYS A 99 0.28 -1.08 0.95
N ALA A 100 -0.49 -1.24 -0.13
CA ALA A 100 -0.13 -0.71 -1.44
C ALA A 100 -0.08 0.82 -1.44
N LEU A 101 -1.05 1.49 -0.82
CA LEU A 101 -1.09 2.94 -0.65
C LEU A 101 0.09 3.44 0.20
N TYR A 102 0.40 2.75 1.31
CA TYR A 102 1.59 3.05 2.11
C TYR A 102 2.86 2.98 1.27
N SER A 103 3.06 1.88 0.54
CA SER A 103 4.25 1.67 -0.29
C SER A 103 4.36 2.68 -1.43
N ARG A 104 3.22 3.20 -1.91
CA ARG A 104 3.17 4.18 -3.00
C ARG A 104 3.56 5.60 -2.54
N TYR A 105 3.12 6.02 -1.36
CA TYR A 105 3.19 7.41 -0.94
C TYR A 105 4.07 7.68 0.27
N LEU A 106 4.46 6.64 0.99
CA LEU A 106 5.28 6.73 2.18
C LEU A 106 6.55 5.90 2.02
N PHE A 107 7.62 6.39 2.62
CA PHE A 107 8.91 5.70 2.61
C PHE A 107 9.06 4.90 3.90
N GLY A 108 9.60 3.67 3.78
CA GLY A 108 9.84 2.82 4.94
C GLY A 108 9.05 1.51 4.91
N THR A 109 9.19 0.73 5.97
CA THR A 109 8.48 -0.54 6.13
C THR A 109 7.11 -0.30 6.74
N PHE A 110 6.06 -0.83 6.11
CA PHE A 110 4.73 -0.85 6.70
C PHE A 110 4.74 -1.69 7.98
N SER A 111 4.68 -1.02 9.11
CA SER A 111 4.85 -1.64 10.41
C SER A 111 3.56 -1.75 11.23
N THR A 112 2.46 -1.11 10.77
CA THR A 112 1.19 -1.12 11.49
C THR A 112 0.54 -2.51 11.43
N THR A 113 0.06 -3.00 12.56
CA THR A 113 -0.67 -4.27 12.62
C THR A 113 -2.05 -4.10 12.02
N VAL A 114 -2.40 -4.90 11.01
CA VAL A 114 -3.73 -4.92 10.38
C VAL A 114 -4.36 -6.29 10.54
N ARG A 115 -5.57 -6.34 11.06
CA ARG A 115 -6.37 -7.54 11.28
C ARG A 115 -7.62 -7.53 10.41
N CYS A 116 -7.88 -8.63 9.72
CA CYS A 116 -9.16 -8.85 9.04
C CYS A 116 -10.12 -9.49 10.03
N MET A 117 -11.27 -8.88 10.24
CA MET A 117 -12.21 -9.27 11.29
C MET A 117 -13.28 -10.26 10.81
N ASN A 118 -13.50 -10.37 9.50
CA ASN A 118 -14.52 -11.27 8.94
C ASN A 118 -14.42 -12.72 9.46
N GLN A 119 -13.22 -13.28 9.58
CA GLN A 119 -13.03 -14.64 10.08
C GLN A 119 -13.50 -14.81 11.53
N LYS A 120 -13.25 -13.81 12.40
CA LYS A 120 -13.71 -13.82 13.79
C LYS A 120 -15.22 -13.70 13.85
N VAL A 121 -15.79 -12.83 13.02
CA VAL A 121 -17.25 -12.69 12.91
C VAL A 121 -17.86 -13.98 12.40
N TYR A 122 -17.33 -14.58 11.35
CA TYR A 122 -17.84 -15.87 10.84
C TYR A 122 -17.78 -16.99 11.88
N ALA A 123 -16.73 -17.04 12.70
CA ALA A 123 -16.67 -18.00 13.79
C ALA A 123 -17.77 -17.75 14.84
N ALA A 124 -18.01 -16.48 15.20
CA ALA A 124 -19.03 -16.10 16.17
C ALA A 124 -20.46 -16.35 15.65
N ILE A 125 -20.75 -16.04 14.38
CA ILE A 125 -22.08 -16.27 13.79
C ILE A 125 -22.35 -17.75 13.52
N LYS A 126 -21.31 -18.54 13.20
CA LYS A 126 -21.44 -20.00 13.07
C LYS A 126 -21.91 -20.64 14.37
N ALA A 127 -21.36 -20.19 15.49
CA ALA A 127 -21.78 -20.64 16.81
C ALA A 127 -23.27 -20.27 17.16
N ARG A 128 -23.82 -19.27 16.45
CA ARG A 128 -25.20 -18.79 16.57
C ARG A 128 -26.11 -19.24 15.42
N GLU A 129 -25.62 -20.10 14.54
CA GLU A 129 -26.33 -20.63 13.35
C GLU A 129 -26.86 -19.56 12.38
N ILE A 130 -26.19 -18.42 12.27
CA ILE A 130 -26.56 -17.32 11.37
C ILE A 130 -26.06 -17.60 9.95
N PRO A 131 -26.93 -17.76 8.93
CA PRO A 131 -26.53 -18.20 7.59
C PRO A 131 -26.17 -17.04 6.65
N ALA A 132 -25.53 -15.98 7.13
CA ALA A 132 -25.20 -14.80 6.34
C ALA A 132 -23.67 -14.66 6.09
N ARG A 133 -23.28 -13.99 5.00
CA ARG A 133 -21.87 -13.86 4.61
C ARG A 133 -21.39 -12.43 4.36
N SER A 134 -22.27 -11.46 4.03
CA SER A 134 -21.89 -10.08 3.88
C SER A 134 -22.06 -9.31 5.18
N LEU A 135 -21.31 -8.22 5.36
CA LEU A 135 -21.34 -7.38 6.55
C LEU A 135 -22.77 -6.98 6.94
N TYR A 136 -23.51 -6.38 6.01
CA TYR A 136 -24.88 -5.89 6.22
C TYR A 136 -25.88 -7.03 6.50
N LYS A 137 -25.83 -8.11 5.71
CA LYS A 137 -26.71 -9.25 5.92
C LYS A 137 -26.50 -9.96 7.26
N ILE A 138 -25.26 -9.97 7.76
CA ILE A 138 -24.97 -10.49 9.10
C ILE A 138 -25.55 -9.55 10.16
N ALA A 139 -25.40 -8.24 9.99
CA ALA A 139 -25.95 -7.26 10.91
C ALA A 139 -27.48 -7.35 10.97
N GLU A 140 -28.16 -7.40 9.83
CA GLU A 140 -29.60 -7.62 9.72
C GLU A 140 -30.05 -8.92 10.40
N ALA A 141 -29.34 -10.02 10.14
CA ALA A 141 -29.64 -11.32 10.79
C ALA A 141 -29.37 -11.30 12.30
N CYS A 142 -28.56 -10.37 12.79
CA CYS A 142 -28.40 -10.09 14.23
C CYS A 142 -29.46 -9.12 14.79
N GLY A 143 -30.42 -8.68 13.96
CA GLY A 143 -31.47 -7.74 14.37
C GLY A 143 -30.99 -6.28 14.47
N LEU A 144 -29.88 -5.93 13.83
CA LEU A 144 -29.33 -4.58 13.86
C LEU A 144 -29.95 -3.74 12.72
N SER A 145 -30.33 -2.50 13.03
CA SER A 145 -30.72 -1.51 12.02
C SER A 145 -29.47 -0.86 11.44
N THR A 146 -29.22 -1.10 10.17
CA THR A 146 -28.01 -0.63 9.50
C THR A 146 -28.21 0.74 8.84
N PRO A 147 -27.21 1.61 8.84
CA PRO A 147 -27.25 2.87 8.09
C PRO A 147 -27.22 2.60 6.58
N ALA A 148 -27.75 3.54 5.82
CA ALA A 148 -27.72 3.55 4.35
C ALA A 148 -27.09 4.86 3.85
N PRO A 149 -26.47 4.85 2.67
CA PRO A 149 -26.28 3.73 1.74
C PRO A 149 -25.17 2.75 2.19
N GLU A 150 -25.23 1.52 1.72
CA GLU A 150 -24.09 0.59 1.74
C GLU A 150 -22.95 1.16 0.87
N HIS A 151 -21.71 0.69 1.10
CA HIS A 151 -20.51 1.16 0.37
C HIS A 151 -20.20 2.66 0.57
N GLN A 152 -20.58 3.18 1.71
CA GLN A 152 -20.04 4.42 2.25
C GLN A 152 -19.16 4.05 3.43
N SER A 153 -17.86 4.33 3.35
CA SER A 153 -16.88 3.84 4.33
C SER A 153 -17.25 4.13 5.79
N SER A 154 -17.90 5.29 6.05
CA SER A 154 -18.37 5.63 7.39
C SER A 154 -19.50 4.72 7.88
N ASN A 155 -20.43 4.36 6.99
CA ASN A 155 -21.54 3.45 7.30
C ASN A 155 -21.02 2.04 7.49
N ASP A 156 -20.11 1.57 6.66
CA ASP A 156 -19.50 0.24 6.76
C ASP A 156 -18.73 0.08 8.09
N VAL A 157 -18.01 1.11 8.53
CA VAL A 157 -17.37 1.14 9.84
C VAL A 157 -18.40 1.15 10.97
N ALA A 158 -19.50 1.91 10.84
CA ALA A 158 -20.58 1.92 11.82
C ALA A 158 -21.23 0.54 11.95
N VAL A 159 -21.48 -0.16 10.84
CA VAL A 159 -22.03 -1.53 10.85
C VAL A 159 -21.05 -2.52 11.49
N MET A 160 -19.73 -2.41 11.16
CA MET A 160 -18.70 -3.22 11.83
C MET A 160 -18.73 -3.01 13.34
N GLN A 161 -18.82 -1.75 13.77
CA GLN A 161 -18.84 -1.38 15.20
C GLN A 161 -20.06 -1.99 15.92
N MET A 162 -21.26 -1.79 15.38
CA MET A 162 -22.50 -2.35 15.92
C MET A 162 -22.43 -3.87 16.00
N LEU A 163 -21.94 -4.52 14.94
CA LEU A 163 -21.82 -5.97 14.87
C LEU A 163 -20.82 -6.50 15.90
N PHE A 164 -19.67 -5.84 16.09
CA PHE A 164 -18.66 -6.27 17.06
C PHE A 164 -19.17 -6.11 18.51
N GLN A 165 -19.98 -5.08 18.76
CA GLN A 165 -20.69 -4.90 20.04
C GLN A 165 -21.72 -6.02 20.27
N ALA A 166 -22.61 -6.26 19.28
CA ALA A 166 -23.68 -7.26 19.38
C ALA A 166 -23.14 -8.69 19.51
N LEU A 167 -22.01 -9.00 18.89
CA LEU A 167 -21.35 -10.29 18.99
C LEU A 167 -20.40 -10.40 20.20
N GLU A 168 -20.27 -9.34 21.00
CA GLU A 168 -19.35 -9.26 22.14
C GLU A 168 -17.91 -9.68 21.79
N LEU A 169 -17.45 -9.26 20.62
CA LEU A 169 -16.13 -9.65 20.15
C LEU A 169 -15.04 -9.08 21.05
N ALA A 170 -14.31 -9.97 21.73
CA ALA A 170 -13.20 -9.57 22.56
C ALA A 170 -12.10 -8.87 21.72
N GLN A 171 -11.68 -7.71 22.17
CA GLN A 171 -10.47 -7.06 21.70
C GLN A 171 -9.27 -7.85 22.22
N SER A 172 -8.82 -8.85 21.46
CA SER A 172 -7.60 -9.54 21.85
C SER A 172 -6.44 -8.53 21.86
N LYS A 173 -5.72 -8.46 22.98
CA LYS A 173 -4.53 -7.60 23.09
C LYS A 173 -3.64 -7.78 21.85
N ALA A 174 -3.16 -6.70 21.29
CA ALA A 174 -2.13 -6.78 20.27
C ALA A 174 -0.99 -7.63 20.83
N PRO A 175 -0.41 -8.56 20.05
CA PRO A 175 0.79 -9.22 20.50
C PRO A 175 1.78 -8.13 20.93
N LYS A 176 2.37 -8.24 22.12
CA LYS A 176 3.46 -7.34 22.53
C LYS A 176 4.48 -7.39 21.42
N ARG A 177 4.55 -6.31 20.68
CA ARG A 177 5.48 -6.20 19.57
C ARG A 177 6.89 -6.20 20.18
N ALA A 178 7.73 -7.10 19.70
CA ALA A 178 9.17 -6.90 19.87
C ALA A 178 9.48 -5.48 19.35
N PRO A 179 10.30 -4.67 20.05
CA PRO A 179 10.62 -3.32 19.60
C PRO A 179 10.99 -3.42 18.13
N ALA A 180 10.22 -2.73 17.28
CA ALA A 180 10.44 -2.74 15.85
C ALA A 180 11.87 -2.22 15.67
N LYS A 181 12.74 -3.03 15.05
CA LYS A 181 13.99 -2.50 14.53
C LYS A 181 13.58 -1.27 13.72
N GLU A 182 14.12 -0.11 14.06
CA GLU A 182 13.83 1.11 13.33
C GLU A 182 13.92 0.83 11.83
N PRO A 183 12.90 1.17 11.05
CA PRO A 183 12.94 0.88 9.62
C PRO A 183 14.12 1.64 9.03
N ILE A 184 15.08 0.90 8.50
CA ILE A 184 16.20 1.49 7.79
C ILE A 184 15.60 2.30 6.64
N PRO A 185 15.82 3.61 6.58
CA PRO A 185 15.30 4.42 5.49
C PRO A 185 15.67 3.79 4.15
N ARG A 186 14.74 3.78 3.18
CA ARG A 186 15.00 3.17 1.86
C ARG A 186 16.32 3.65 1.23
N GLN A 187 16.66 4.90 1.47
CA GLN A 187 17.92 5.48 1.00
C GLN A 187 19.13 4.76 1.58
N GLU A 188 19.12 4.43 2.87
CA GLU A 188 20.19 3.69 3.54
C GLU A 188 20.22 2.23 3.08
N GLN A 189 19.05 1.60 2.90
CA GLN A 189 18.95 0.26 2.35
C GLN A 189 19.52 0.18 0.92
N ASN A 190 19.14 1.12 0.06
CA ASN A 190 19.67 1.20 -1.29
C ASN A 190 21.17 1.50 -1.29
N ALA A 191 21.65 2.36 -0.39
CA ALA A 191 23.08 2.62 -0.24
C ALA A 191 23.86 1.33 0.10
N LYS A 192 23.33 0.49 1.00
CA LYS A 192 23.94 -0.82 1.35
C LYS A 192 23.93 -1.78 0.15
N ILE A 193 22.82 -1.85 -0.59
CA ILE A 193 22.69 -2.68 -1.80
C ILE A 193 23.68 -2.21 -2.87
N ILE A 194 23.75 -0.91 -3.12
CA ILE A 194 24.67 -0.32 -4.09
C ILE A 194 26.13 -0.58 -3.70
N ALA A 195 26.48 -0.43 -2.42
CA ALA A 195 27.81 -0.68 -1.90
C ALA A 195 28.23 -2.14 -2.05
N ALA A 196 27.31 -3.08 -1.83
CA ALA A 196 27.57 -4.52 -1.96
C ALA A 196 27.52 -5.02 -3.40
N SER A 197 26.99 -4.21 -4.33
CA SER A 197 26.87 -4.58 -5.74
C SER A 197 28.22 -4.56 -6.46
N SER A 198 28.45 -5.51 -7.34
CA SER A 198 29.59 -5.54 -8.28
C SER A 198 29.32 -4.81 -9.59
N TYR A 199 28.10 -4.30 -9.79
CA TYR A 199 27.71 -3.66 -11.04
C TYR A 199 28.20 -2.21 -11.14
N ASN A 200 28.66 -1.82 -12.32
CA ASN A 200 29.11 -0.45 -12.62
C ASN A 200 27.93 0.47 -12.97
N TYR A 201 26.89 -0.09 -13.55
CA TYR A 201 25.70 0.62 -14.01
C TYR A 201 24.45 0.02 -13.38
N LEU A 202 23.54 0.88 -12.93
CA LEU A 202 22.31 0.50 -12.25
C LEU A 202 21.10 1.22 -12.84
N TYR A 203 19.95 0.57 -12.85
CA TYR A 203 18.68 1.10 -13.36
C TYR A 203 17.49 0.45 -12.67
N ALA A 204 16.31 1.08 -12.74
CA ALA A 204 15.07 0.44 -12.31
C ALA A 204 14.52 -0.47 -13.44
N PRO A 205 13.79 -1.56 -13.13
CA PRO A 205 13.29 -2.53 -14.12
C PRO A 205 12.57 -1.89 -15.32
N ASN A 206 11.73 -0.90 -15.04
CA ASN A 206 10.90 -0.22 -16.06
C ASN A 206 11.42 1.20 -16.36
N SER A 207 12.68 1.48 -16.09
CA SER A 207 13.26 2.80 -16.33
C SER A 207 13.87 2.88 -17.73
N GLU A 208 13.58 3.97 -18.42
CA GLU A 208 14.29 4.37 -19.65
C GLU A 208 15.64 5.04 -19.36
N ILE A 209 16.05 5.10 -18.11
CA ILE A 209 17.27 5.78 -17.66
C ILE A 209 18.15 4.78 -16.92
N PHE A 210 19.45 4.76 -17.28
CA PHE A 210 20.46 4.06 -16.51
C PHE A 210 21.45 5.05 -15.86
N HIS A 211 22.10 4.63 -14.80
CA HIS A 211 22.94 5.46 -13.95
C HIS A 211 24.29 4.78 -13.69
N CYS A 212 25.32 5.56 -13.43
CA CYS A 212 26.52 5.03 -12.81
C CYS A 212 26.27 4.69 -11.34
N ARG A 213 27.05 3.77 -10.79
CA ARG A 213 26.91 3.24 -9.42
C ARG A 213 26.78 4.32 -8.34
N ASN A 214 27.47 5.44 -8.48
CA ASN A 214 27.53 6.48 -7.47
C ASN A 214 26.40 7.54 -7.60
N CYS A 215 25.41 7.30 -8.45
CA CYS A 215 24.34 8.27 -8.68
C CYS A 215 23.37 8.34 -7.49
N LYS A 216 23.20 9.55 -6.92
CA LYS A 216 22.28 9.79 -5.79
C LYS A 216 20.82 9.48 -6.11
N GLN A 217 20.41 9.48 -7.38
CA GLN A 217 19.05 9.12 -7.80
C GLN A 217 18.73 7.65 -7.49
N LEU A 218 19.72 6.76 -7.51
CA LEU A 218 19.56 5.35 -7.20
C LEU A 218 19.07 5.10 -5.77
N LEU A 219 19.37 6.00 -4.84
CA LEU A 219 18.93 5.90 -3.44
C LEU A 219 17.40 5.93 -3.31
N ARG A 220 16.69 6.46 -4.31
CA ARG A 220 15.23 6.63 -4.31
C ARG A 220 14.48 5.57 -5.11
N VAL A 221 15.19 4.70 -5.80
CA VAL A 221 14.61 3.68 -6.68
C VAL A 221 14.02 2.55 -5.85
N LYS A 222 12.89 2.02 -6.29
CA LYS A 222 12.15 0.96 -5.57
C LYS A 222 12.83 -0.41 -5.70
N GLU A 223 13.37 -0.68 -6.87
CA GLU A 223 14.05 -1.93 -7.22
C GLU A 223 15.20 -1.60 -8.15
N LEU A 224 16.33 -2.23 -7.95
CA LEU A 224 17.55 -1.99 -8.72
C LEU A 224 17.92 -3.24 -9.51
N LEU A 225 18.20 -3.03 -10.79
CA LEU A 225 18.90 -3.95 -11.66
C LEU A 225 20.28 -3.40 -11.98
N GLY A 226 21.21 -4.25 -12.33
CA GLY A 226 22.56 -3.82 -12.61
C GLY A 226 23.17 -4.50 -13.83
N SER A 227 24.18 -3.85 -14.38
CA SER A 227 25.07 -4.41 -15.40
C SER A 227 26.52 -3.98 -15.17
N VAL A 228 27.45 -4.86 -15.45
CA VAL A 228 28.87 -4.56 -15.45
C VAL A 228 29.23 -3.75 -16.70
N TYR A 229 28.52 -3.99 -17.80
CA TYR A 229 28.82 -3.42 -19.12
C TYR A 229 27.91 -2.24 -19.48
N TYR A 230 28.52 -1.20 -20.03
CA TYR A 230 27.82 -0.03 -20.53
C TYR A 230 26.80 -0.38 -21.63
N GLN A 231 27.18 -1.23 -22.59
CA GLN A 231 26.32 -1.61 -23.70
C GLN A 231 25.02 -2.28 -23.22
N THR A 232 25.11 -3.20 -22.26
CA THR A 232 23.92 -3.85 -21.67
C THR A 232 23.06 -2.85 -20.91
N ALA A 233 23.68 -1.96 -20.13
CA ALA A 233 22.95 -0.94 -19.37
C ALA A 233 22.24 0.06 -20.28
N SER A 234 22.86 0.45 -21.40
CA SER A 234 22.33 1.42 -22.36
C SER A 234 21.30 0.83 -23.33
N GLN A 235 21.11 -0.48 -23.35
CA GLN A 235 20.14 -1.15 -24.22
C GLN A 235 18.72 -0.65 -23.93
N ASN A 236 18.11 0.06 -24.89
CA ASN A 236 16.80 0.71 -24.75
C ASN A 236 16.71 1.73 -23.60
N ARG A 237 17.83 2.28 -23.14
CA ARG A 237 17.89 3.28 -22.06
C ARG A 237 18.81 4.42 -22.43
N ARG A 238 18.43 5.62 -21.99
CA ARG A 238 19.27 6.83 -22.11
C ARG A 238 20.10 7.04 -20.84
N PRO A 239 21.27 7.69 -20.95
CA PRO A 239 22.09 8.01 -19.80
C PRO A 239 21.41 9.04 -18.88
N CYS A 240 21.65 8.91 -17.59
CA CYS A 240 21.18 9.87 -16.61
C CYS A 240 21.87 11.22 -16.77
N LYS A 241 21.08 12.30 -16.87
CA LYS A 241 21.59 13.67 -17.01
C LYS A 241 22.33 14.21 -15.78
N LEU A 242 22.26 13.55 -14.63
CA LEU A 242 22.92 13.98 -13.40
C LEU A 242 24.27 13.31 -13.18
N CYS A 243 24.39 12.03 -13.47
CA CYS A 243 25.65 11.31 -13.28
C CYS A 243 26.40 11.06 -14.59
N HIS A 244 25.79 11.36 -15.72
CA HIS A 244 26.42 11.29 -17.05
C HIS A 244 27.27 10.02 -17.25
N PRO A 245 26.67 8.81 -17.18
CA PRO A 245 27.42 7.56 -17.29
C PRO A 245 28.10 7.41 -18.65
N ASP A 246 27.65 8.15 -19.67
CA ASP A 246 28.21 8.25 -21.04
C ASP A 246 29.49 9.05 -21.07
N LEU A 247 29.71 9.98 -20.14
CA LEU A 247 30.91 10.82 -20.06
C LEU A 247 32.00 10.26 -19.15
N GLN A 248 31.68 9.16 -18.42
CA GLN A 248 32.66 8.52 -17.53
C GLN A 248 33.56 7.55 -18.29
N PRO A 249 34.81 7.31 -17.83
CA PRO A 249 35.66 6.28 -18.43
C PRO A 249 34.90 4.95 -18.42
N ILE A 250 34.69 4.38 -19.59
CA ILE A 250 34.06 3.08 -19.76
C ILE A 250 35.09 2.04 -19.30
N ILE A 251 34.87 1.49 -18.11
CA ILE A 251 35.84 0.62 -17.44
C ILE A 251 35.96 -0.73 -18.15
N ASP A 252 34.87 -1.22 -18.80
CA ASP A 252 34.91 -2.48 -19.54
C ASP A 252 34.01 -2.39 -20.78
N ARG A 253 34.61 -2.46 -21.97
CA ARG A 253 33.92 -2.78 -23.21
C ARG A 253 34.12 -4.29 -23.46
N PRO A 254 33.08 -5.12 -23.42
CA PRO A 254 33.23 -6.49 -23.88
C PRO A 254 33.69 -6.47 -25.34
N SER A 255 34.59 -7.38 -25.71
CA SER A 255 34.80 -7.74 -27.10
C SER A 255 33.47 -8.18 -27.71
N LYS A 256 33.25 -7.97 -29.01
CA LYS A 256 31.99 -8.30 -29.70
C LYS A 256 31.48 -9.76 -29.40
N GLU A 257 32.42 -10.67 -29.17
CA GLU A 257 32.15 -12.08 -28.88
C GLU A 257 31.52 -12.34 -27.53
N HIS A 258 31.69 -11.44 -26.52
CA HIS A 258 31.06 -11.59 -25.19
C HIS A 258 29.69 -10.93 -25.10
N ALA A 259 29.37 -9.99 -25.99
CA ALA A 259 28.09 -9.30 -25.99
C ALA A 259 26.91 -10.22 -26.41
N GLU A 260 27.17 -11.23 -27.24
CA GLU A 260 26.14 -12.16 -27.71
C GLU A 260 25.79 -13.24 -26.66
N ALA A 261 26.70 -13.57 -25.74
CA ALA A 261 26.48 -14.57 -24.71
C ALA A 261 25.61 -14.06 -23.52
N GLU A 262 25.56 -12.75 -23.28
CA GLU A 262 24.85 -12.14 -22.13
C GLU A 262 23.46 -11.58 -22.45
N THR A 263 23.02 -11.55 -23.68
CA THR A 263 21.66 -11.09 -24.06
C THR A 263 20.54 -11.95 -23.45
N GLY A 264 20.89 -13.07 -22.80
CA GLY A 264 19.94 -13.96 -22.11
C GLY A 264 19.92 -13.91 -20.59
N LYS A 265 20.84 -13.20 -19.93
CA LYS A 265 20.94 -13.20 -18.47
C LYS A 265 20.99 -11.79 -17.88
N SER A 266 19.87 -11.12 -17.89
CA SER A 266 19.61 -10.04 -16.93
C SER A 266 19.44 -10.70 -15.55
N GLU A 267 20.52 -10.86 -14.80
CA GLU A 267 20.43 -11.30 -13.42
C GLU A 267 19.71 -10.25 -12.58
N LEU A 268 18.51 -10.59 -12.20
CA LEU A 268 17.73 -9.86 -11.22
C LEU A 268 18.53 -9.86 -9.91
N VAL A 269 19.06 -8.73 -9.49
CA VAL A 269 19.55 -8.56 -8.12
C VAL A 269 18.32 -8.56 -7.21
N LYS A 270 17.74 -9.73 -7.01
CA LYS A 270 16.82 -9.97 -5.92
C LYS A 270 17.67 -9.91 -4.66
N ALA A 271 17.74 -8.73 -4.05
CA ALA A 271 18.12 -8.63 -2.65
C ALA A 271 17.04 -9.39 -1.85
N ARG A 272 17.14 -10.70 -1.80
CA ARG A 272 16.60 -11.50 -0.71
C ARG A 272 17.40 -11.06 0.51
N LEU A 273 16.91 -10.03 1.19
CA LEU A 273 17.22 -9.87 2.58
C LEU A 273 16.69 -11.13 3.26
N LEU A 274 17.58 -12.06 3.48
CA LEU A 274 17.41 -13.18 4.38
C LEU A 274 17.04 -12.60 5.74
N GLY A 275 15.75 -12.46 5.97
CA GLY A 275 15.18 -12.47 7.29
C GLY A 275 15.15 -13.94 7.69
N ASN A 276 16.20 -14.45 8.27
CA ASN A 276 16.19 -15.70 8.97
C ASN A 276 16.65 -15.45 10.39
N GLN A 277 15.81 -15.98 11.25
CA GLN A 277 15.93 -16.31 12.68
C GLN A 277 15.54 -15.20 13.63
#